data_c8e72c844e11562ca58f6880bd1c6467
#
_entry.id   c8e72c844e11562ca58f6880bd1c6467
#
_cell.length_a   1.000
_cell.length_b   1.000
_cell.length_c   1.000
_cell.angle_alpha   90.00
_cell.angle_beta   90.00
_cell.angle_gamma   90.00
#
_symmetry.space_group_name_H-M   'P 1'
#
loop_
_entity.id
_entity.type
_entity.pdbx_description
1 polymer ?
#
loop_
_entity_poly.entity_id
_entity_poly.type
_entity_poly.pdbx_seq_one_letter_code
_entity_poly.pdbx_strand_id
1 'polypeptide(L)'
;MSKETINTVKKFLNSYSIETTPNVYEKYGSFSEFLNKNHDVYITYLPDENSKNVIRTAKKLKLEGYEVIPHLPARTIVNKNDLEKYIGELANESGCSKMLIIGGGGNQAGEISSSIDVLKTDFLSKYNYQFVGVAGHPEGSPDISNENLDLAIKQKNDFAKNVDFKMYLATQFFFEAKSLIDWEKHLVKIGNKLPIHAGIPGPASIKTLINYARSCGIGNSLRFITKQA
;
A
#
# COMPACT_ATOMS: atom_id res chain seq x y z
N MET A 1 13.81 21.15 18.33
CA MET A 1 13.47 19.73 18.56
C MET A 1 14.35 19.20 19.69
N SER A 2 13.79 18.49 20.69
CA SER A 2 14.58 17.93 21.79
C SER A 2 15.47 16.77 21.29
N LYS A 3 16.55 16.44 22.04
CA LYS A 3 17.39 15.26 21.73
C LYS A 3 16.57 13.96 21.73
N GLU A 4 15.61 13.85 22.63
CA GLU A 4 14.69 12.72 22.73
C GLU A 4 13.82 12.59 21.47
N THR A 5 13.23 13.67 20.99
CA THR A 5 12.46 13.70 19.75
C THR A 5 13.31 13.28 18.55
N ILE A 6 14.56 13.78 18.46
CA ILE A 6 15.49 13.41 17.38
C ILE A 6 15.80 11.91 17.41
N ASN A 7 16.07 11.35 18.59
CA ASN A 7 16.36 9.93 18.75
C ASN A 7 15.14 9.05 18.40
N THR A 8 13.94 9.47 18.80
CA THR A 8 12.70 8.78 18.46
C THR A 8 12.47 8.77 16.95
N VAL A 9 12.65 9.92 16.27
CA VAL A 9 12.53 10.03 14.80
C VAL A 9 13.57 9.15 14.11
N LYS A 10 14.84 9.18 14.55
CA LYS A 10 15.89 8.33 13.97
C LYS A 10 15.56 6.85 14.12
N LYS A 11 15.08 6.43 15.29
CA LYS A 11 14.68 5.03 15.55
C LYS A 11 13.51 4.63 14.64
N PHE A 12 12.52 5.51 14.48
CA PHE A 12 11.39 5.29 13.61
C PHE A 12 11.79 5.17 12.13
N LEU A 13 12.73 6.00 11.68
CA LEU A 13 13.23 6.01 10.30
C LEU A 13 14.24 4.88 9.97
N ASN A 14 14.64 4.06 10.94
CA ASN A 14 15.55 2.94 10.65
C ASN A 14 14.92 1.81 9.84
N SER A 15 13.60 1.76 9.74
CA SER A 15 12.83 0.70 9.06
C SER A 15 11.75 1.25 8.13
N TYR A 16 11.99 2.41 7.52
CA TYR A 16 11.05 2.92 6.52
C TYR A 16 11.06 2.06 5.26
N SER A 17 9.97 2.12 4.51
CA SER A 17 9.86 1.58 3.16
C SER A 17 9.73 2.72 2.16
N ILE A 18 10.04 2.46 0.91
CA ILE A 18 9.81 3.41 -0.19
C ILE A 18 8.79 2.84 -1.16
N GLU A 19 8.19 3.72 -1.95
CA GLU A 19 7.29 3.35 -3.02
C GLU A 19 7.86 3.80 -4.36
N THR A 20 7.75 2.94 -5.37
CA THR A 20 8.18 3.19 -6.74
C THR A 20 7.12 2.71 -7.74
N THR A 21 7.28 3.11 -8.99
CA THR A 21 6.52 2.54 -10.12
C THR A 21 7.49 1.82 -11.07
N PRO A 22 7.02 0.91 -11.94
CA PRO A 22 7.85 0.30 -12.97
C PRO A 22 8.59 1.34 -13.81
N ASN A 23 7.91 2.41 -14.22
CA ASN A 23 8.50 3.49 -15.01
C ASN A 23 9.60 4.26 -14.27
N VAL A 24 9.43 4.51 -12.98
CA VAL A 24 10.46 5.17 -12.15
C VAL A 24 11.69 4.27 -12.03
N TYR A 25 11.48 2.98 -11.75
CA TYR A 25 12.58 2.03 -11.68
C TYR A 25 13.34 1.90 -13.02
N GLU A 26 12.63 1.82 -14.14
CA GLU A 26 13.27 1.77 -15.48
C GLU A 26 14.07 3.04 -15.79
N LYS A 27 13.60 4.20 -15.34
CA LYS A 27 14.27 5.49 -15.57
C LYS A 27 15.53 5.65 -14.74
N TYR A 28 15.53 5.25 -13.47
CA TYR A 28 16.62 5.52 -12.54
C TYR A 28 17.53 4.31 -12.29
N GLY A 29 17.09 3.11 -12.65
CA GLY A 29 17.85 1.88 -12.48
C GLY A 29 17.90 1.39 -11.02
N SER A 30 19.00 0.73 -10.68
CA SER A 30 19.20 0.15 -9.35
C SER A 30 19.12 1.18 -8.21
N PHE A 31 18.53 0.77 -7.10
CA PHE A 31 18.42 1.59 -5.89
C PHE A 31 19.59 1.41 -4.92
N SER A 32 20.57 0.58 -5.26
CA SER A 32 21.68 0.20 -4.37
C SER A 32 22.58 1.35 -3.95
N GLU A 33 22.60 2.46 -4.72
CA GLU A 33 23.42 3.65 -4.39
C GLU A 33 22.81 4.52 -3.29
N PHE A 34 21.49 4.46 -3.06
CA PHE A 34 20.79 5.36 -2.15
C PHE A 34 19.84 4.67 -1.16
N LEU A 35 19.55 3.38 -1.35
CA LEU A 35 18.67 2.62 -0.48
C LEU A 35 19.37 1.38 0.07
N ASN A 36 19.38 1.24 1.40
CA ASN A 36 19.90 0.04 2.04
C ASN A 36 18.96 -1.15 1.84
N LYS A 37 19.52 -2.36 1.74
CA LYS A 37 18.77 -3.61 1.47
C LYS A 37 17.83 -4.06 2.61
N ASN A 38 17.91 -3.42 3.77
CA ASN A 38 16.99 -3.67 4.89
C ASN A 38 15.64 -2.94 4.77
N HIS A 39 15.46 -2.14 3.71
CA HIS A 39 14.22 -1.43 3.46
C HIS A 39 13.34 -2.19 2.47
N ASP A 40 12.04 -2.22 2.75
CA ASP A 40 11.04 -2.77 1.84
C ASP A 40 10.75 -1.77 0.70
N VAL A 41 10.47 -2.29 -0.50
CA VAL A 41 10.12 -1.49 -1.68
C VAL A 41 8.72 -1.86 -2.15
N TYR A 42 7.78 -0.93 -2.05
CA TYR A 42 6.46 -1.07 -2.66
C TYR A 42 6.54 -0.77 -4.16
N ILE A 43 5.79 -1.53 -4.96
CA ILE A 43 5.62 -1.26 -6.39
C ILE A 43 4.17 -0.91 -6.65
N THR A 44 3.93 0.35 -6.99
CA THR A 44 2.60 0.83 -7.35
C THR A 44 2.14 0.24 -8.67
N TYR A 45 0.89 -0.23 -8.68
CA TYR A 45 0.21 -0.66 -9.90
C TYR A 45 -0.79 0.42 -10.29
N LEU A 46 -0.41 1.28 -11.24
CA LEU A 46 -1.26 2.36 -11.74
C LEU A 46 -2.37 1.81 -12.68
N PRO A 47 -3.49 2.55 -12.90
CA PRO A 47 -4.61 2.06 -13.70
C PRO A 47 -4.24 1.59 -15.11
N ASP A 48 -3.30 2.27 -15.77
CA ASP A 48 -2.85 1.95 -17.14
C ASP A 48 -1.58 1.08 -17.17
N GLU A 49 -1.14 0.57 -16.02
CA GLU A 49 0.07 -0.22 -15.93
C GLU A 49 -0.19 -1.68 -16.36
N ASN A 50 0.85 -2.30 -16.93
CA ASN A 50 0.81 -3.70 -17.28
C ASN A 50 1.35 -4.56 -16.13
N SER A 51 0.61 -5.59 -15.74
CA SER A 51 1.02 -6.53 -14.69
C SER A 51 2.42 -7.12 -14.93
N LYS A 52 2.80 -7.39 -16.18
CA LYS A 52 4.13 -7.88 -16.55
C LYS A 52 5.26 -6.91 -16.20
N ASN A 53 5.00 -5.59 -16.26
CA ASN A 53 5.99 -4.59 -15.85
C ASN A 53 6.19 -4.61 -14.33
N VAL A 54 5.11 -4.77 -13.56
CA VAL A 54 5.18 -4.91 -12.10
C VAL A 54 5.98 -6.16 -11.72
N ILE A 55 5.66 -7.32 -12.34
CA ILE A 55 6.37 -8.59 -12.10
C ILE A 55 7.85 -8.47 -12.45
N ARG A 56 8.18 -7.89 -13.61
CA ARG A 56 9.57 -7.68 -14.05
C ARG A 56 10.33 -6.78 -13.09
N THR A 57 9.72 -5.69 -12.64
CA THR A 57 10.34 -4.77 -11.66
C THR A 57 10.53 -5.45 -10.31
N ALA A 58 9.54 -6.22 -9.85
CA ALA A 58 9.64 -7.01 -8.63
C ALA A 58 10.80 -7.98 -8.68
N LYS A 59 10.96 -8.72 -9.79
CA LYS A 59 12.06 -9.65 -10.00
C LYS A 59 13.43 -8.94 -9.96
N LYS A 60 13.56 -7.78 -10.61
CA LYS A 60 14.81 -7.02 -10.59
C LYS A 60 15.17 -6.54 -9.18
N LEU A 61 14.23 -5.96 -8.45
CA LEU A 61 14.43 -5.50 -7.07
C LEU A 61 14.76 -6.66 -6.12
N LYS A 62 14.13 -7.82 -6.27
CA LYS A 62 14.48 -9.02 -5.49
C LYS A 62 15.89 -9.49 -5.78
N LEU A 63 16.34 -9.47 -7.04
CA LEU A 63 17.74 -9.80 -7.42
C LEU A 63 18.75 -8.80 -6.85
N GLU A 64 18.36 -7.54 -6.66
CA GLU A 64 19.17 -6.54 -5.93
C GLU A 64 19.22 -6.79 -4.42
N GLY A 65 18.36 -7.68 -3.89
CA GLY A 65 18.32 -8.07 -2.47
C GLY A 65 17.34 -7.28 -1.63
N TYR A 66 16.36 -6.60 -2.24
CA TYR A 66 15.27 -5.93 -1.53
C TYR A 66 14.12 -6.88 -1.21
N GLU A 67 13.42 -6.61 -0.12
CA GLU A 67 12.08 -7.14 0.06
C GLU A 67 11.08 -6.28 -0.72
N VAL A 68 10.21 -6.93 -1.48
CA VAL A 68 9.35 -6.26 -2.44
C VAL A 68 7.89 -6.50 -2.10
N ILE A 69 7.09 -5.43 -2.16
CA ILE A 69 5.66 -5.42 -1.84
C ILE A 69 4.88 -4.88 -3.07
N PRO A 70 4.57 -5.73 -4.07
CA PRO A 70 3.77 -5.30 -5.21
C PRO A 70 2.34 -4.94 -4.79
N HIS A 71 1.76 -3.94 -5.44
CA HIS A 71 0.34 -3.64 -5.30
C HIS A 71 -0.50 -4.61 -6.14
N LEU A 72 -1.66 -4.98 -5.60
CA LEU A 72 -2.74 -5.67 -6.29
C LEU A 72 -3.99 -4.81 -6.20
N PRO A 73 -4.32 -4.04 -7.25
CA PRO A 73 -5.57 -3.29 -7.30
C PRO A 73 -6.72 -4.24 -7.71
N ALA A 74 -7.58 -4.61 -6.77
CA ALA A 74 -8.64 -5.61 -6.95
C ALA A 74 -9.54 -5.32 -8.16
N ARG A 75 -9.96 -4.06 -8.32
CA ARG A 75 -10.88 -3.66 -9.40
C ARG A 75 -10.31 -3.74 -10.82
N THR A 76 -9.00 -3.88 -10.98
CA THR A 76 -8.37 -4.09 -12.29
C THR A 76 -8.36 -5.56 -12.73
N ILE A 77 -8.69 -6.47 -11.83
CA ILE A 77 -8.71 -7.91 -12.08
C ILE A 77 -10.06 -8.32 -12.66
N VAL A 78 -10.03 -9.00 -13.81
CA VAL A 78 -11.27 -9.39 -14.52
C VAL A 78 -11.95 -10.58 -13.87
N ASN A 79 -11.19 -11.62 -13.52
CA ASN A 79 -11.73 -12.87 -12.97
C ASN A 79 -10.72 -13.55 -12.02
N LYS A 80 -11.14 -14.65 -11.39
CA LYS A 80 -10.31 -15.40 -10.45
C LYS A 80 -9.07 -16.04 -11.09
N ASN A 81 -9.14 -16.44 -12.35
CA ASN A 81 -7.98 -17.02 -13.04
C ASN A 81 -6.89 -15.97 -13.26
N ASP A 82 -7.27 -14.74 -13.63
CA ASP A 82 -6.33 -13.62 -13.77
C ASP A 82 -5.74 -13.24 -12.43
N LEU A 83 -6.55 -13.27 -11.35
CA LEU A 83 -6.09 -13.04 -9.99
C LEU A 83 -5.05 -14.08 -9.58
N GLU A 84 -5.37 -15.35 -9.72
CA GLU A 84 -4.47 -16.45 -9.36
C GLU A 84 -3.17 -16.39 -10.15
N LYS A 85 -3.28 -16.12 -11.45
CA LYS A 85 -2.12 -15.97 -12.33
C LYS A 85 -1.19 -14.84 -11.84
N TYR A 86 -1.73 -13.64 -11.55
CA TYR A 86 -0.93 -12.51 -11.09
C TYR A 86 -0.24 -12.80 -9.75
N ILE A 87 -0.97 -13.35 -8.77
CA ILE A 87 -0.43 -13.74 -7.47
C ILE A 87 0.66 -14.81 -7.64
N GLY A 88 0.40 -15.84 -8.46
CA GLY A 88 1.34 -16.93 -8.71
C GLY A 88 2.60 -16.49 -9.45
N GLU A 89 2.49 -15.65 -10.48
CA GLU A 89 3.64 -15.11 -11.21
C GLU A 89 4.53 -14.27 -10.30
N LEU A 90 3.95 -13.40 -9.44
CA LEU A 90 4.72 -12.64 -8.46
C LEU A 90 5.47 -13.54 -7.47
N ALA A 91 4.83 -14.60 -6.97
CA ALA A 91 5.47 -15.53 -6.05
C ALA A 91 6.56 -16.36 -6.75
N ASN A 92 6.23 -16.99 -7.87
CA ASN A 92 7.09 -17.97 -8.53
C ASN A 92 8.23 -17.33 -9.35
N GLU A 93 7.95 -16.23 -10.06
CA GLU A 93 8.96 -15.61 -10.92
C GLU A 93 9.81 -14.56 -10.20
N SER A 94 9.24 -13.87 -9.21
CA SER A 94 9.92 -12.79 -8.50
C SER A 94 10.33 -13.17 -7.08
N GLY A 95 9.82 -14.27 -6.52
CA GLY A 95 10.07 -14.67 -5.13
C GLY A 95 9.43 -13.73 -4.11
N CYS A 96 8.34 -13.03 -4.48
CA CYS A 96 7.63 -12.16 -3.57
C CYS A 96 6.81 -12.96 -2.56
N SER A 97 6.99 -12.67 -1.29
CA SER A 97 6.20 -13.21 -0.17
C SER A 97 5.38 -12.13 0.56
N LYS A 98 5.39 -10.92 0.03
CA LYS A 98 4.66 -9.76 0.56
C LYS A 98 3.81 -9.15 -0.55
N MET A 99 2.66 -8.57 -0.20
CA MET A 99 1.76 -7.91 -1.15
C MET A 99 0.95 -6.81 -0.45
N LEU A 100 0.60 -5.75 -1.17
CA LEU A 100 -0.39 -4.77 -0.74
C LEU A 100 -1.63 -4.87 -1.63
N ILE A 101 -2.76 -5.26 -1.05
CA ILE A 101 -4.04 -5.37 -1.73
C ILE A 101 -4.85 -4.09 -1.50
N ILE A 102 -5.15 -3.40 -2.59
CA ILE A 102 -5.96 -2.17 -2.58
C ILE A 102 -7.24 -2.39 -3.41
N GLY A 103 -8.25 -1.54 -3.21
CA GLY A 103 -9.43 -1.56 -4.07
C GLY A 103 -9.09 -1.21 -5.51
N GLY A 104 -8.21 -0.24 -5.68
CA GLY A 104 -7.89 0.38 -6.97
C GLY A 104 -8.87 1.50 -7.32
N GLY A 105 -8.39 2.50 -8.06
CA GLY A 105 -9.20 3.57 -8.63
C GLY A 105 -9.86 3.16 -9.95
N GLY A 106 -10.85 3.95 -10.39
CA GLY A 106 -11.51 3.75 -11.67
C GLY A 106 -12.63 2.70 -11.68
N ASN A 107 -13.04 2.32 -12.88
CA ASN A 107 -14.13 1.37 -13.09
C ASN A 107 -13.67 -0.06 -12.77
N GLN A 108 -14.59 -0.85 -12.24
CA GLN A 108 -14.37 -2.27 -12.00
C GLN A 108 -14.32 -3.03 -13.33
N ALA A 109 -13.22 -3.78 -13.55
CA ALA A 109 -12.98 -4.51 -14.80
C ALA A 109 -13.72 -5.85 -14.89
N GLY A 110 -14.07 -6.45 -13.76
CA GLY A 110 -14.66 -7.78 -13.72
C GLY A 110 -15.38 -8.09 -12.40
N GLU A 111 -15.27 -9.33 -11.93
CA GLU A 111 -16.00 -9.82 -10.75
C GLU A 111 -15.35 -9.45 -9.40
N ILE A 112 -14.07 -9.08 -9.39
CA ILE A 112 -13.33 -8.73 -8.18
C ILE A 112 -13.51 -7.24 -7.89
N SER A 113 -14.22 -6.90 -6.82
CA SER A 113 -14.62 -5.51 -6.52
C SER A 113 -13.82 -4.87 -5.38
N SER A 114 -13.25 -5.69 -4.50
CA SER A 114 -12.66 -5.22 -3.25
C SER A 114 -11.48 -6.08 -2.80
N SER A 115 -10.68 -5.54 -1.87
CA SER A 115 -9.63 -6.32 -1.22
C SER A 115 -10.16 -7.55 -0.47
N ILE A 116 -11.39 -7.50 0.02
CA ILE A 116 -12.03 -8.64 0.71
C ILE A 116 -12.31 -9.79 -0.26
N ASP A 117 -12.66 -9.50 -1.52
CA ASP A 117 -12.87 -10.56 -2.52
C ASP A 117 -11.56 -11.30 -2.81
N VAL A 118 -10.45 -10.56 -2.89
CA VAL A 118 -9.10 -11.15 -3.04
C VAL A 118 -8.73 -11.98 -1.81
N LEU A 119 -8.92 -11.43 -0.61
CA LEU A 119 -8.60 -12.13 0.65
C LEU A 119 -9.39 -13.44 0.82
N LYS A 120 -10.65 -13.48 0.39
CA LYS A 120 -11.51 -14.68 0.47
C LYS A 120 -11.09 -15.81 -0.48
N THR A 121 -10.16 -15.55 -1.39
CA THR A 121 -9.52 -16.63 -2.15
C THR A 121 -8.44 -17.29 -1.29
N ASP A 122 -8.09 -18.53 -1.58
CA ASP A 122 -6.97 -19.24 -0.92
C ASP A 122 -5.61 -19.00 -1.61
N PHE A 123 -5.58 -18.14 -2.63
CA PHE A 123 -4.40 -17.95 -3.47
C PHE A 123 -3.19 -17.41 -2.70
N LEU A 124 -3.40 -16.52 -1.73
CA LEU A 124 -2.31 -15.99 -0.91
C LEU A 124 -1.64 -17.10 -0.07
N SER A 125 -2.44 -17.97 0.55
CA SER A 125 -1.94 -19.13 1.29
C SER A 125 -1.32 -20.16 0.35
N LYS A 126 -1.98 -20.46 -0.79
CA LYS A 126 -1.48 -21.38 -1.82
C LYS A 126 -0.08 -21.03 -2.33
N TYR A 127 0.21 -19.72 -2.47
CA TYR A 127 1.50 -19.22 -2.94
C TYR A 127 2.42 -18.73 -1.80
N ASN A 128 2.13 -19.12 -0.54
CA ASN A 128 2.96 -18.89 0.64
C ASN A 128 3.29 -17.41 0.93
N TYR A 129 2.35 -16.49 0.72
CA TYR A 129 2.53 -15.12 1.16
C TYR A 129 2.64 -15.05 2.68
N GLN A 130 3.57 -14.23 3.18
CA GLN A 130 3.88 -14.10 4.61
C GLN A 130 3.32 -12.80 5.22
N PHE A 131 3.25 -11.73 4.42
CA PHE A 131 2.79 -10.42 4.85
C PHE A 131 1.85 -9.82 3.81
N VAL A 132 0.67 -9.46 4.24
CA VAL A 132 -0.37 -8.90 3.36
C VAL A 132 -0.86 -7.57 3.93
N GLY A 133 -0.50 -6.49 3.24
CA GLY A 133 -1.04 -5.16 3.49
C GLY A 133 -2.43 -5.00 2.87
N VAL A 134 -3.27 -4.23 3.51
CA VAL A 134 -4.57 -3.80 2.97
C VAL A 134 -4.75 -2.31 3.19
N ALA A 135 -5.47 -1.63 2.29
CA ALA A 135 -5.61 -0.17 2.33
C ALA A 135 -6.27 0.35 3.62
N GLY A 136 -5.73 1.45 4.15
CA GLY A 136 -6.29 2.28 5.20
C GLY A 136 -6.46 3.73 4.73
N HIS A 137 -7.48 4.44 5.21
CA HIS A 137 -7.88 5.76 4.72
C HIS A 137 -8.02 6.76 5.88
N PRO A 138 -6.92 7.35 6.39
CA PRO A 138 -6.96 8.30 7.51
C PRO A 138 -7.79 9.57 7.24
N GLU A 139 -7.90 9.97 5.98
CA GLU A 139 -8.68 11.13 5.56
C GLU A 139 -10.02 10.77 4.90
N GLY A 140 -10.43 9.49 5.01
CA GLY A 140 -11.59 8.96 4.30
C GLY A 140 -11.27 8.63 2.83
N SER A 141 -12.31 8.40 2.05
CA SER A 141 -12.23 8.14 0.61
C SER A 141 -13.35 8.90 -0.10
N PRO A 142 -13.10 9.48 -1.30
CA PRO A 142 -14.17 10.12 -2.06
C PRO A 142 -15.24 9.11 -2.56
N ASP A 143 -14.85 7.84 -2.73
CA ASP A 143 -15.67 6.82 -3.38
C ASP A 143 -16.32 5.85 -2.39
N ILE A 144 -15.99 5.94 -1.08
CA ILE A 144 -16.42 4.97 -0.07
C ILE A 144 -16.93 5.73 1.16
N SER A 145 -18.15 5.47 1.62
CA SER A 145 -18.68 6.08 2.84
C SER A 145 -17.90 5.63 4.09
N ASN A 146 -17.92 6.44 5.14
CA ASN A 146 -17.21 6.13 6.38
C ASN A 146 -17.70 4.81 7.00
N GLU A 147 -19.02 4.54 6.92
CA GLU A 147 -19.63 3.30 7.40
C GLU A 147 -19.07 2.07 6.67
N ASN A 148 -18.88 2.19 5.35
CA ASN A 148 -18.30 1.12 4.54
C ASN A 148 -16.79 0.97 4.78
N LEU A 149 -16.07 2.07 5.05
CA LEU A 149 -14.67 2.00 5.48
C LEU A 149 -14.54 1.26 6.82
N ASP A 150 -15.38 1.57 7.80
CA ASP A 150 -15.41 0.89 9.10
C ASP A 150 -15.78 -0.59 8.97
N LEU A 151 -16.77 -0.90 8.15
CA LEU A 151 -17.16 -2.29 7.86
C LEU A 151 -16.00 -3.07 7.23
N ALA A 152 -15.30 -2.46 6.26
CA ALA A 152 -14.14 -3.08 5.63
C ALA A 152 -13.01 -3.35 6.64
N ILE A 153 -12.75 -2.43 7.58
CA ILE A 153 -11.77 -2.64 8.66
C ILE A 153 -12.16 -3.83 9.55
N LYS A 154 -13.44 -3.92 9.96
CA LYS A 154 -13.93 -5.05 10.75
C LYS A 154 -13.76 -6.38 10.01
N GLN A 155 -14.16 -6.44 8.74
CA GLN A 155 -14.02 -7.63 7.90
C GLN A 155 -12.55 -8.07 7.77
N LYS A 156 -11.62 -7.12 7.58
CA LYS A 156 -10.18 -7.40 7.50
C LYS A 156 -9.64 -7.95 8.82
N ASN A 157 -10.06 -7.38 9.95
CA ASN A 157 -9.68 -7.88 11.28
C ASN A 157 -10.22 -9.29 11.54
N ASP A 158 -11.47 -9.56 11.15
CA ASP A 158 -12.06 -10.89 11.31
C ASP A 158 -11.38 -11.91 10.41
N PHE A 159 -11.07 -11.55 9.18
CA PHE A 159 -10.32 -12.41 8.27
C PHE A 159 -8.93 -12.75 8.81
N ALA A 160 -8.22 -11.77 9.35
CA ALA A 160 -6.87 -11.93 9.88
C ALA A 160 -6.75 -12.94 11.04
N LYS A 161 -7.86 -13.27 11.72
CA LYS A 161 -7.89 -14.26 12.79
C LYS A 161 -7.75 -15.72 12.30
N ASN A 162 -8.01 -15.94 10.99
CA ASN A 162 -8.19 -17.27 10.41
C ASN A 162 -7.19 -17.56 9.27
N VAL A 163 -6.09 -16.81 9.20
CA VAL A 163 -5.05 -16.99 8.16
C VAL A 163 -3.67 -17.08 8.78
N ASP A 164 -2.75 -17.76 8.09
CA ASP A 164 -1.39 -18.00 8.59
C ASP A 164 -0.42 -16.85 8.28
N PHE A 165 -0.76 -15.95 7.37
CA PHE A 165 0.04 -14.78 7.05
C PHE A 165 -0.30 -13.57 7.93
N LYS A 166 0.67 -12.71 8.15
CA LYS A 166 0.49 -11.48 8.94
C LYS A 166 -0.17 -10.40 8.09
N MET A 167 -1.19 -9.76 8.65
CA MET A 167 -1.87 -8.64 7.99
C MET A 167 -1.57 -7.31 8.66
N TYR A 168 -1.60 -6.22 7.87
CA TYR A 168 -1.45 -4.85 8.34
C TYR A 168 -2.25 -3.87 7.49
N LEU A 169 -2.51 -2.68 8.02
CA LEU A 169 -3.10 -1.57 7.29
C LEU A 169 -1.98 -0.69 6.73
N ALA A 170 -1.93 -0.49 5.41
CA ALA A 170 -1.11 0.52 4.78
C ALA A 170 -1.99 1.73 4.47
N THR A 171 -1.65 2.90 5.02
CA THR A 171 -2.48 4.08 4.80
C THR A 171 -2.21 4.71 3.44
N GLN A 172 -3.25 5.33 2.87
CA GLN A 172 -3.01 6.38 1.88
C GLN A 172 -2.13 7.46 2.52
N PHE A 173 -1.31 8.14 1.73
CA PHE A 173 -0.48 9.19 2.27
C PHE A 173 -1.30 10.38 2.79
N PHE A 174 -0.77 11.09 3.77
CA PHE A 174 -1.38 12.26 4.39
C PHE A 174 -0.28 13.28 4.74
N PHE A 175 -0.68 14.54 4.95
CA PHE A 175 0.24 15.62 5.30
C PHE A 175 0.12 16.06 6.75
N GLU A 176 -1.02 15.86 7.38
CA GLU A 176 -1.26 16.26 8.76
C GLU A 176 -1.27 15.04 9.68
N ALA A 177 -0.35 14.99 10.63
CA ALA A 177 -0.29 13.92 11.63
C ALA A 177 -1.61 13.76 12.41
N LYS A 178 -2.40 14.84 12.54
CA LYS A 178 -3.70 14.85 13.21
C LYS A 178 -4.68 13.86 12.54
N SER A 179 -4.71 13.80 11.22
CA SER A 179 -5.59 12.88 10.48
C SER A 179 -5.30 11.43 10.86
N LEU A 180 -4.02 11.04 10.90
CA LEU A 180 -3.62 9.69 11.32
C LEU A 180 -3.97 9.41 12.78
N ILE A 181 -3.65 10.35 13.69
CA ILE A 181 -3.88 10.19 15.14
C ILE A 181 -5.38 10.03 15.44
N ASP A 182 -6.23 10.86 14.85
CA ASP A 182 -7.67 10.79 15.06
C ASP A 182 -8.25 9.51 14.45
N TRP A 183 -7.77 9.09 13.30
CA TRP A 183 -8.16 7.84 12.66
C TRP A 183 -7.73 6.61 13.47
N GLU A 184 -6.50 6.57 13.99
CA GLU A 184 -6.04 5.49 14.85
C GLU A 184 -6.91 5.35 16.11
N LYS A 185 -7.22 6.49 16.77
CA LYS A 185 -8.15 6.49 17.92
C LYS A 185 -9.53 5.95 17.57
N HIS A 186 -10.04 6.28 16.36
CA HIS A 186 -11.30 5.73 15.87
C HIS A 186 -11.17 4.22 15.62
N LEU A 187 -10.09 3.76 14.97
CA LEU A 187 -9.85 2.35 14.72
C LEU A 187 -9.79 1.53 16.02
N VAL A 188 -9.15 2.05 17.06
CA VAL A 188 -9.14 1.39 18.38
C VAL A 188 -10.57 1.22 18.91
N LYS A 189 -11.43 2.24 18.80
CA LYS A 189 -12.84 2.17 19.26
C LYS A 189 -13.65 1.13 18.50
N ILE A 190 -13.41 0.93 17.20
CA ILE A 190 -14.10 -0.09 16.40
C ILE A 190 -13.44 -1.47 16.46
N GLY A 191 -12.38 -1.63 17.28
CA GLY A 191 -11.77 -2.91 17.61
C GLY A 191 -10.65 -3.38 16.66
N ASN A 192 -10.03 -2.46 15.92
CA ASN A 192 -8.88 -2.82 15.06
C ASN A 192 -7.71 -3.38 15.88
N LYS A 193 -7.12 -4.45 15.37
CA LYS A 193 -5.91 -5.11 15.92
C LYS A 193 -4.76 -5.17 14.91
N LEU A 194 -5.01 -4.79 13.65
CA LEU A 194 -3.98 -4.79 12.63
C LEU A 194 -2.99 -3.64 12.86
N PRO A 195 -1.68 -3.90 12.75
CA PRO A 195 -0.65 -2.84 12.75
C PRO A 195 -0.92 -1.83 11.63
N ILE A 196 -0.51 -0.58 11.85
CA ILE A 196 -0.67 0.51 10.89
C ILE A 196 0.69 0.91 10.35
N HIS A 197 0.85 0.83 9.04
CA HIS A 197 1.99 1.39 8.31
C HIS A 197 1.56 2.73 7.70
N ALA A 198 2.14 3.80 8.19
CA ALA A 198 1.77 5.17 7.81
C ALA A 198 2.45 5.57 6.50
N GLY A 199 1.66 5.93 5.49
CA GLY A 199 2.14 6.50 4.24
C GLY A 199 2.39 8.01 4.40
N ILE A 200 3.59 8.46 4.09
CA ILE A 200 3.92 9.88 4.03
C ILE A 200 4.51 10.21 2.66
N PRO A 201 4.22 11.39 2.11
CA PRO A 201 4.80 11.76 0.83
C PRO A 201 6.31 11.96 0.95
N GLY A 202 7.06 11.43 0.00
CA GLY A 202 8.48 11.73 -0.14
C GLY A 202 8.74 13.18 -0.58
N PRO A 203 10.00 13.61 -0.62
CA PRO A 203 10.38 14.92 -1.13
C PRO A 203 9.93 15.09 -2.59
N ALA A 204 9.05 16.05 -2.83
CA ALA A 204 8.55 16.37 -4.16
C ALA A 204 8.21 17.86 -4.29
N SER A 205 8.09 18.36 -5.52
CA SER A 205 7.64 19.75 -5.72
C SER A 205 6.18 19.91 -5.24
N ILE A 206 5.84 21.12 -4.80
CA ILE A 206 4.45 21.45 -4.38
C ILE A 206 3.45 21.08 -5.47
N LYS A 207 3.77 21.36 -6.74
CA LYS A 207 2.94 21.00 -7.88
C LYS A 207 2.69 19.49 -7.96
N THR A 208 3.74 18.69 -7.75
CA THR A 208 3.66 17.22 -7.75
C THR A 208 2.80 16.72 -6.58
N LEU A 209 3.00 17.28 -5.38
CA LEU A 209 2.20 16.92 -4.20
C LEU A 209 0.72 17.26 -4.36
N ILE A 210 0.40 18.42 -4.97
CA ILE A 210 -0.99 18.82 -5.28
C ILE A 210 -1.62 17.81 -6.28
N ASN A 211 -0.88 17.44 -7.32
CA ASN A 211 -1.38 16.49 -8.30
C ASN A 211 -1.64 15.11 -7.66
N TYR A 212 -0.74 14.64 -6.80
CA TYR A 212 -0.95 13.38 -6.06
C TYR A 212 -2.17 13.46 -5.14
N ALA A 213 -2.31 14.55 -4.37
CA ALA A 213 -3.46 14.72 -3.50
C ALA A 213 -4.79 14.72 -4.26
N ARG A 214 -4.83 15.33 -5.45
CA ARG A 214 -6.02 15.31 -6.33
C ARG A 214 -6.30 13.91 -6.87
N SER A 215 -5.28 13.23 -7.37
CA SER A 215 -5.43 11.87 -7.95
C SER A 215 -5.91 10.86 -6.91
N CYS A 216 -5.49 11.03 -5.65
CA CYS A 216 -5.85 10.14 -4.55
C CYS A 216 -7.11 10.58 -3.79
N GLY A 217 -7.76 11.69 -4.19
CA GLY A 217 -8.97 12.20 -3.54
C GLY A 217 -8.78 12.68 -2.10
N ILE A 218 -7.56 13.12 -1.73
CA ILE A 218 -7.20 13.51 -0.37
C ILE A 218 -7.50 15.00 -0.15
N GLY A 219 -8.75 15.30 0.23
CA GLY A 219 -9.24 16.68 0.30
C GLY A 219 -8.62 17.52 1.42
N ASN A 220 -8.37 16.96 2.60
CA ASN A 220 -7.76 17.66 3.73
C ASN A 220 -6.29 17.94 3.44
N SER A 221 -5.56 16.98 2.92
CA SER A 221 -4.17 17.13 2.48
C SER A 221 -4.03 18.20 1.39
N LEU A 222 -4.97 18.27 0.45
CA LEU A 222 -4.96 19.32 -0.57
C LEU A 222 -5.12 20.72 0.04
N ARG A 223 -6.04 20.89 1.02
CA ARG A 223 -6.23 22.17 1.74
C ARG A 223 -4.99 22.57 2.54
N PHE A 224 -4.28 21.58 3.13
CA PHE A 224 -3.05 21.84 3.85
C PHE A 224 -1.96 22.38 2.92
N ILE A 225 -1.71 21.72 1.79
CA ILE A 225 -0.67 22.16 0.82
C ILE A 225 -0.97 23.54 0.28
N THR A 226 -2.24 23.84 -0.07
CA THR A 226 -2.61 25.14 -0.62
C THR A 226 -2.53 26.30 0.38
N LYS A 227 -2.54 26.01 1.69
CA LYS A 227 -2.31 27.03 2.74
C LYS A 227 -0.83 27.30 2.99
N GLN A 228 0.06 26.39 2.61
CA GLN A 228 1.51 26.51 2.80
C GLN A 228 2.23 27.01 1.54
N ALA A 229 1.55 27.08 0.41
CA ALA A 229 2.05 27.58 -0.88
C ALA A 229 1.79 29.08 -1.02
#